data_c7129245ec791f7a2c682d97576748ee
#
_entry.id   c7129245ec791f7a2c682d97576748ee
#
_cell.length_a   1.000
_cell.length_b   1.000
_cell.length_c   1.000
_cell.angle_alpha   90.00
_cell.angle_beta   90.00
_cell.angle_gamma   90.00
#
_symmetry.space_group_name_H-M   'P 1'
#
loop_
_entity.id
_entity.type
_entity.pdbx_description
1 polymer ?
#
loop_
_entity_poly.entity_id
_entity_poly.type
_entity_poly.pdbx_seq_one_letter_code
_entity_poly.pdbx_strand_id
1 'polypeptide(L)'
;MIDFQKILNAVEPGSVLIVHASFKPCKEAGLTPESVIRALQERLGPEGTLLMPTFSYCYLHHPWKAVYDPATTLGVENGVLSETFRQMPGVIRSGNPTYSIAVSGKYAEKLTSGSQDNAGLGHGSSYENALKLGAKILLLNVRNNRNSMLHYAEIASGVPYNDIPFRESWGRNAITVHGEMKLIEEFPACSEEFIKFDDLFLKQGFARDLGGSFLIDARAMVDFICGEIKKQPDIMLCHNPKCEPCVLRRKRLQEKGLI
;
A
#
# COMPACT_ATOMS: atom_id res chain seq x y z
N MET A 1 22.78 2.75 11.96
CA MET A 1 23.00 1.87 10.76
C MET A 1 21.92 0.80 10.80
N ILE A 2 21.30 0.47 9.65
CA ILE A 2 20.28 -0.58 9.60
C ILE A 2 20.90 -1.95 9.91
N ASP A 3 20.23 -2.75 10.75
CA ASP A 3 20.52 -4.18 10.93
C ASP A 3 19.58 -5.00 10.02
N PHE A 4 20.01 -5.15 8.77
CA PHE A 4 19.19 -5.85 7.77
C PHE A 4 19.06 -7.35 8.09
N GLN A 5 20.06 -7.96 8.75
CA GLN A 5 20.00 -9.36 9.17
C GLN A 5 18.91 -9.58 10.24
N LYS A 6 18.79 -8.67 11.19
CA LYS A 6 17.71 -8.70 12.20
C LYS A 6 16.34 -8.64 11.53
N ILE A 7 16.20 -7.81 10.48
CA ILE A 7 14.96 -7.70 9.70
C ILE A 7 14.65 -9.02 8.99
N LEU A 8 15.61 -9.61 8.29
CA LEU A 8 15.43 -10.90 7.63
C LEU A 8 15.03 -12.00 8.62
N ASN A 9 15.69 -12.07 9.77
CA ASN A 9 15.38 -13.07 10.81
C ASN A 9 13.95 -12.94 11.36
N ALA A 10 13.37 -11.74 11.32
CA ALA A 10 12.01 -11.49 11.76
C ALA A 10 10.94 -11.92 10.75
N VAL A 11 11.30 -12.03 9.46
CA VAL A 11 10.40 -12.49 8.40
C VAL A 11 10.27 -14.01 8.48
N GLU A 12 9.05 -14.53 8.51
CA GLU A 12 8.76 -15.97 8.54
C GLU A 12 8.83 -16.57 7.14
N PRO A 13 9.55 -17.70 6.93
CA PRO A 13 9.50 -18.44 5.67
C PRO A 13 8.06 -18.85 5.32
N GLY A 14 7.74 -18.84 4.04
CA GLY A 14 6.40 -19.20 3.54
C GLY A 14 5.34 -18.12 3.71
N SER A 15 5.65 -16.98 4.38
CA SER A 15 4.67 -15.92 4.61
C SER A 15 4.39 -15.09 3.33
N VAL A 16 3.25 -14.39 3.35
CA VAL A 16 2.92 -13.32 2.39
C VAL A 16 3.38 -12.01 2.99
N LEU A 17 4.33 -11.33 2.33
CA LEU A 17 4.97 -10.13 2.85
C LEU A 17 4.73 -8.92 1.94
N ILE A 18 4.08 -7.89 2.47
CA ILE A 18 3.93 -6.59 1.81
C ILE A 18 5.05 -5.68 2.31
N VAL A 19 5.83 -5.09 1.38
CA VAL A 19 6.96 -4.22 1.75
C VAL A 19 6.74 -2.81 1.28
N HIS A 20 6.81 -1.86 2.21
CA HIS A 20 6.95 -0.44 1.95
C HIS A 20 8.34 -0.01 2.41
N ALA A 21 9.08 0.76 1.61
CA ALA A 21 10.49 0.98 1.90
C ALA A 21 11.00 2.38 1.60
N SER A 22 11.94 2.83 2.44
CA SER A 22 12.94 3.82 2.09
C SER A 22 14.27 3.12 1.90
N PHE A 23 14.82 3.16 0.69
CA PHE A 23 16.06 2.45 0.38
C PHE A 23 17.32 3.15 0.90
N LYS A 24 17.24 4.44 1.25
CA LYS A 24 18.40 5.25 1.66
C LYS A 24 19.24 4.58 2.75
N PRO A 25 18.69 4.11 3.89
CA PRO A 25 19.50 3.46 4.93
C PRO A 25 20.14 2.14 4.48
N CYS A 26 19.51 1.39 3.58
CA CYS A 26 20.10 0.19 2.97
C CYS A 26 21.31 0.54 2.09
N LYS A 27 21.19 1.59 1.28
CA LYS A 27 22.28 2.11 0.46
C LYS A 27 23.47 2.56 1.31
N GLU A 28 23.21 3.26 2.42
CA GLU A 28 24.24 3.70 3.38
C GLU A 28 24.95 2.51 4.05
N ALA A 29 24.29 1.36 4.15
CA ALA A 29 24.86 0.09 4.61
C ALA A 29 25.54 -0.72 3.49
N GLY A 30 25.70 -0.17 2.28
CA GLY A 30 26.37 -0.83 1.17
C GLY A 30 25.52 -1.85 0.40
N LEU A 31 24.19 -1.89 0.65
CA LEU A 31 23.29 -2.80 -0.06
C LEU A 31 22.84 -2.20 -1.40
N THR A 32 22.52 -3.08 -2.36
CA THR A 32 21.85 -2.70 -3.61
C THR A 32 20.36 -3.03 -3.55
N PRO A 33 19.50 -2.40 -4.35
CA PRO A 33 18.07 -2.76 -4.39
C PRO A 33 17.87 -4.25 -4.68
N GLU A 34 18.60 -4.78 -5.64
CA GLU A 34 18.54 -6.20 -6.03
C GLU A 34 18.96 -7.13 -4.89
N SER A 35 20.01 -6.78 -4.14
CA SER A 35 20.46 -7.60 -3.00
C SER A 35 19.43 -7.65 -1.89
N VAL A 36 18.77 -6.52 -1.57
CA VAL A 36 17.69 -6.46 -0.58
C VAL A 36 16.50 -7.31 -1.01
N ILE A 37 16.08 -7.19 -2.29
CA ILE A 37 14.94 -7.93 -2.83
C ILE A 37 15.23 -9.45 -2.82
N ARG A 38 16.39 -9.86 -3.33
CA ARG A 38 16.79 -11.27 -3.36
C ARG A 38 16.86 -11.89 -1.98
N ALA A 39 17.42 -11.18 -1.01
CA ALA A 39 17.50 -11.66 0.37
C ALA A 39 16.10 -11.84 0.99
N LEU A 40 15.14 -10.95 0.70
CA LEU A 40 13.74 -11.12 1.11
C LEU A 40 13.08 -12.32 0.41
N GLN A 41 13.29 -12.51 -0.89
CA GLN A 41 12.76 -13.64 -1.65
C GLN A 41 13.36 -14.97 -1.15
N GLU A 42 14.67 -15.03 -0.92
CA GLU A 42 15.36 -16.21 -0.39
C GLU A 42 14.84 -16.54 1.02
N ARG A 43 14.65 -15.53 1.86
CA ARG A 43 14.10 -15.72 3.21
C ARG A 43 12.67 -16.26 3.20
N LEU A 44 11.84 -15.76 2.29
CA LEU A 44 10.46 -16.23 2.11
C LEU A 44 10.41 -17.65 1.54
N GLY A 45 11.37 -18.02 0.69
CA GLY A 45 11.43 -19.34 0.05
C GLY A 45 10.30 -19.59 -0.95
N PRO A 46 10.20 -20.81 -1.48
CA PRO A 46 9.27 -21.15 -2.57
C PRO A 46 7.78 -21.09 -2.18
N GLU A 47 7.48 -21.26 -0.92
CA GLU A 47 6.10 -21.15 -0.38
C GLU A 47 5.69 -19.73 -0.05
N GLY A 48 6.65 -18.79 -0.01
CA GLY A 48 6.40 -17.40 0.31
C GLY A 48 5.95 -16.56 -0.89
N THR A 49 5.52 -15.34 -0.58
CA THR A 49 5.10 -14.37 -1.59
C THR A 49 5.52 -12.97 -1.16
N LEU A 50 6.24 -12.27 -2.05
CA LEU A 50 6.67 -10.90 -1.84
C LEU A 50 5.81 -9.95 -2.67
N LEU A 51 5.29 -8.89 -2.04
CA LEU A 51 4.51 -7.84 -2.67
C LEU A 51 5.14 -6.47 -2.40
N MET A 52 5.18 -5.62 -3.43
CA MET A 52 5.55 -4.21 -3.27
C MET A 52 4.57 -3.32 -4.05
N PRO A 53 4.13 -2.17 -3.50
CA PRO A 53 3.34 -1.21 -4.23
C PRO A 53 4.15 -0.65 -5.41
N THR A 54 3.48 -0.46 -6.54
CA THR A 54 4.06 0.12 -7.76
C THR A 54 3.12 1.14 -8.38
N PHE A 55 2.55 2.01 -7.54
CA PHE A 55 1.54 3.01 -7.93
C PHE A 55 2.07 3.89 -9.04
N SER A 56 1.27 4.11 -10.07
CA SER A 56 1.68 4.90 -11.23
C SER A 56 1.12 6.32 -11.19
N TYR A 57 -0.09 6.51 -10.64
CA TYR A 57 -0.83 7.77 -10.68
C TYR A 57 -0.87 8.42 -12.06
N CYS A 58 -0.70 7.64 -13.13
CA CYS A 58 -0.57 8.16 -14.49
C CYS A 58 -1.77 9.02 -14.92
N TYR A 59 -2.96 8.70 -14.44
CA TYR A 59 -4.21 9.42 -14.74
C TYR A 59 -4.32 10.78 -14.01
N LEU A 60 -3.55 11.02 -12.95
CA LEU A 60 -3.65 12.26 -12.14
C LEU A 60 -3.13 13.48 -12.90
N HIS A 61 -2.11 13.27 -13.70
CA HIS A 61 -1.42 14.35 -14.39
C HIS A 61 -2.03 14.62 -15.77
N HIS A 62 -2.51 13.59 -16.46
CA HIS A 62 -3.05 13.68 -17.82
C HIS A 62 -4.13 12.62 -18.06
N PRO A 63 -5.33 12.75 -17.48
CA PRO A 63 -6.34 11.69 -17.50
C PRO A 63 -6.74 11.22 -18.91
N TRP A 64 -6.73 12.12 -19.89
CA TRP A 64 -7.05 11.79 -21.31
C TRP A 64 -5.86 11.23 -22.11
N LYS A 65 -4.65 11.24 -21.54
CA LYS A 65 -3.42 10.68 -22.14
C LYS A 65 -2.83 9.58 -21.27
N ALA A 66 -3.47 9.25 -20.16
CA ALA A 66 -2.98 8.29 -19.19
C ALA A 66 -3.19 6.88 -19.71
N VAL A 67 -2.21 6.36 -20.43
CA VAL A 67 -2.19 4.95 -20.81
C VAL A 67 -1.41 4.18 -19.77
N TYR A 68 -2.04 3.19 -19.16
CA TYR A 68 -1.40 2.28 -18.21
C TYR A 68 -1.04 0.97 -18.89
N ASP A 69 0.24 0.64 -18.85
CA ASP A 69 0.81 -0.65 -19.24
C ASP A 69 1.56 -1.23 -18.04
N PRO A 70 1.16 -2.40 -17.50
CA PRO A 70 1.85 -3.02 -16.37
C PRO A 70 3.35 -3.23 -16.61
N ALA A 71 3.77 -3.48 -17.86
CA ALA A 71 5.15 -3.74 -18.21
C ALA A 71 6.02 -2.47 -18.20
N THR A 72 5.51 -1.37 -18.74
CA THR A 72 6.33 -0.18 -19.06
C THR A 72 6.02 1.05 -18.21
N THR A 73 4.81 1.20 -17.68
CA THR A 73 4.46 2.38 -16.87
C THR A 73 5.25 2.40 -15.56
N LEU A 74 6.00 3.46 -15.32
CA LEU A 74 6.82 3.60 -14.12
C LEU A 74 5.97 3.63 -12.86
N GLY A 75 6.48 3.01 -11.79
CA GLY A 75 5.98 3.20 -10.44
C GLY A 75 6.56 4.49 -9.86
N VAL A 76 5.71 5.52 -9.74
CA VAL A 76 6.20 6.81 -9.29
C VAL A 76 6.24 7.00 -7.78
N GLU A 77 6.22 7.30 -6.89
CA GLU A 77 6.17 7.50 -5.44
C GLU A 77 6.52 6.30 -4.55
N ASN A 78 6.77 5.12 -5.11
CA ASN A 78 7.09 3.93 -4.30
C ASN A 78 8.60 3.69 -4.13
N GLY A 79 9.43 4.51 -4.76
CA GLY A 79 10.87 4.50 -4.62
C GLY A 79 11.59 3.41 -5.42
N VAL A 80 12.93 3.45 -5.37
CA VAL A 80 13.79 2.60 -6.21
C VAL A 80 13.62 1.12 -5.93
N LEU A 81 13.34 0.70 -4.69
CA LEU A 81 13.21 -0.71 -4.36
C LEU A 81 12.02 -1.35 -5.09
N SER A 82 10.86 -0.70 -5.03
CA SER A 82 9.64 -1.15 -5.72
C SER A 82 9.81 -1.14 -7.24
N GLU A 83 10.47 -0.12 -7.79
CA GLU A 83 10.68 -0.03 -9.23
C GLU A 83 11.70 -1.06 -9.73
N THR A 84 12.76 -1.34 -8.98
CA THR A 84 13.70 -2.44 -9.28
C THR A 84 12.96 -3.79 -9.20
N PHE A 85 12.17 -4.02 -8.14
CA PHE A 85 11.43 -5.27 -7.98
C PHE A 85 10.49 -5.54 -9.16
N ARG A 86 9.73 -4.53 -9.58
CA ARG A 86 8.80 -4.62 -10.71
C ARG A 86 9.47 -5.13 -12.00
N GLN A 87 10.75 -4.80 -12.21
CA GLN A 87 11.51 -5.14 -13.42
C GLN A 87 12.25 -6.48 -13.31
N MET A 88 12.24 -7.13 -12.14
CA MET A 88 12.96 -8.40 -11.97
C MET A 88 12.25 -9.55 -12.68
N PRO A 89 13.01 -10.55 -13.20
CA PRO A 89 12.44 -11.74 -13.81
C PRO A 89 11.51 -12.50 -12.84
N GLY A 90 10.35 -12.96 -13.35
CA GLY A 90 9.37 -13.70 -12.56
C GLY A 90 8.48 -12.84 -11.65
N VAL A 91 8.59 -11.52 -11.74
CA VAL A 91 7.68 -10.59 -11.05
C VAL A 91 6.52 -10.24 -11.96
N ILE A 92 5.30 -10.34 -11.44
CA ILE A 92 4.05 -9.98 -12.15
C ILE A 92 3.52 -8.70 -11.53
N ARG A 93 3.07 -7.76 -12.34
CA ARG A 93 2.41 -6.53 -11.89
C ARG A 93 0.92 -6.56 -12.20
N SER A 94 0.10 -6.12 -11.26
CA SER A 94 -1.36 -6.06 -11.45
C SER A 94 -1.78 -5.02 -12.49
N GLY A 95 -2.95 -5.23 -13.10
CA GLY A 95 -3.52 -4.35 -14.12
C GLY A 95 -4.14 -3.05 -13.58
N ASN A 96 -4.15 -2.84 -12.27
CA ASN A 96 -4.74 -1.62 -11.70
C ASN A 96 -3.89 -0.38 -12.03
N PRO A 97 -4.44 0.62 -12.75
CA PRO A 97 -3.65 1.75 -13.23
C PRO A 97 -3.28 2.78 -12.15
N THR A 98 -3.82 2.63 -10.95
CA THR A 98 -3.59 3.55 -9.84
C THR A 98 -2.72 2.93 -8.76
N TYR A 99 -3.25 1.87 -8.17
CA TYR A 99 -2.71 1.20 -6.99
C TYR A 99 -2.16 -0.18 -7.34
N SER A 100 -1.48 -0.28 -8.49
CA SER A 100 -0.85 -1.53 -8.89
C SER A 100 0.16 -2.01 -7.86
N ILE A 101 0.29 -3.32 -7.80
CA ILE A 101 1.32 -4.00 -7.01
C ILE A 101 2.17 -4.89 -7.92
N ALA A 102 3.44 -5.04 -7.58
CA ALA A 102 4.31 -6.07 -8.13
C ALA A 102 4.39 -7.23 -7.14
N VAL A 103 4.35 -8.46 -7.64
CA VAL A 103 4.31 -9.67 -6.81
C VAL A 103 5.23 -10.75 -7.40
N SER A 104 5.94 -11.45 -6.52
CA SER A 104 6.64 -12.69 -6.86
C SER A 104 6.37 -13.77 -5.81
N GLY A 105 6.48 -15.03 -6.21
CA GLY A 105 6.29 -16.19 -5.32
C GLY A 105 4.95 -16.88 -5.53
N LYS A 106 4.59 -17.76 -4.58
CA LYS A 106 3.50 -18.75 -4.69
C LYS A 106 2.15 -18.19 -5.14
N TYR A 107 1.79 -17.01 -4.66
CA TYR A 107 0.47 -16.40 -4.92
C TYR A 107 0.52 -15.24 -5.93
N ALA A 108 1.61 -15.11 -6.71
CA ALA A 108 1.79 -13.97 -7.62
C ALA A 108 0.62 -13.81 -8.60
N GLU A 109 0.26 -14.87 -9.33
CA GLU A 109 -0.87 -14.83 -10.27
C GLU A 109 -2.20 -14.54 -9.58
N LYS A 110 -2.47 -15.20 -8.43
CA LYS A 110 -3.70 -14.99 -7.67
C LYS A 110 -3.87 -13.54 -7.21
N LEU A 111 -2.78 -12.86 -6.88
CA LEU A 111 -2.79 -11.49 -6.35
C LEU A 111 -2.77 -10.42 -7.44
N THR A 112 -2.44 -10.77 -8.68
CA THR A 112 -2.29 -9.82 -9.78
C THR A 112 -3.33 -9.97 -10.90
N SER A 113 -4.17 -11.02 -10.88
CA SER A 113 -5.14 -11.32 -11.93
C SER A 113 -6.58 -10.94 -11.57
N GLY A 114 -7.41 -10.78 -12.58
CA GLY A 114 -8.86 -10.74 -12.48
C GLY A 114 -9.46 -9.41 -12.01
N SER A 115 -10.49 -9.48 -11.17
CA SER A 115 -11.29 -8.33 -10.70
C SER A 115 -10.50 -7.25 -9.95
N GLN A 116 -9.29 -7.54 -9.56
CA GLN A 116 -8.36 -6.60 -8.92
C GLN A 116 -8.01 -5.41 -9.82
N ASP A 117 -8.20 -5.54 -11.13
CA ASP A 117 -7.91 -4.48 -12.08
C ASP A 117 -8.79 -3.24 -11.88
N ASN A 118 -9.98 -3.41 -11.34
CA ASN A 118 -10.94 -2.34 -11.10
C ASN A 118 -10.94 -1.86 -9.64
N ALA A 119 -10.52 -2.70 -8.70
CA ALA A 119 -10.43 -2.34 -7.29
C ALA A 119 -9.09 -1.67 -6.99
N GLY A 120 -9.12 -0.48 -6.43
CA GLY A 120 -7.92 0.23 -6.01
C GLY A 120 -7.29 -0.40 -4.78
N LEU A 121 -7.72 0.04 -3.61
CA LEU A 121 -7.27 -0.48 -2.32
C LEU A 121 -8.39 -1.19 -1.52
N GLY A 122 -9.64 -1.16 -2.01
CA GLY A 122 -10.81 -1.69 -1.32
C GLY A 122 -11.12 -3.15 -1.62
N HIS A 123 -12.42 -3.47 -1.64
CA HIS A 123 -12.90 -4.83 -1.88
C HIS A 123 -12.50 -5.38 -3.25
N GLY A 124 -12.03 -6.63 -3.28
CA GLY A 124 -11.51 -7.27 -4.48
C GLY A 124 -10.09 -6.87 -4.85
N SER A 125 -9.47 -5.94 -4.12
CA SER A 125 -8.11 -5.51 -4.38
C SER A 125 -7.07 -6.58 -4.05
N SER A 126 -5.87 -6.41 -4.57
CA SER A 126 -4.71 -7.22 -4.19
C SER A 126 -4.39 -7.14 -2.71
N TYR A 127 -4.69 -5.98 -2.07
CA TYR A 127 -4.51 -5.79 -0.62
C TYR A 127 -5.48 -6.64 0.19
N GLU A 128 -6.77 -6.66 -0.19
CA GLU A 128 -7.75 -7.54 0.45
C GLU A 128 -7.37 -9.01 0.30
N ASN A 129 -6.95 -9.41 -0.90
CA ASN A 129 -6.57 -10.80 -1.16
C ASN A 129 -5.28 -11.19 -0.39
N ALA A 130 -4.30 -10.30 -0.27
CA ALA A 130 -3.14 -10.52 0.56
C ALA A 130 -3.51 -10.64 2.06
N LEU A 131 -4.44 -9.80 2.52
CA LEU A 131 -4.98 -9.87 3.88
C LEU A 131 -5.65 -11.23 4.16
N LYS A 132 -6.45 -11.75 3.21
CA LYS A 132 -7.09 -13.09 3.30
C LYS A 132 -6.06 -14.23 3.35
N LEU A 133 -4.87 -14.02 2.82
CA LEU A 133 -3.74 -14.96 2.87
C LEU A 133 -2.86 -14.79 4.12
N GLY A 134 -3.25 -13.98 5.10
CA GLY A 134 -2.50 -13.77 6.34
C GLY A 134 -1.24 -12.92 6.17
N ALA A 135 -1.28 -11.93 5.29
CA ALA A 135 -0.12 -11.09 5.02
C ALA A 135 0.45 -10.41 6.26
N LYS A 136 1.78 -10.27 6.25
CA LYS A 136 2.53 -9.36 7.14
C LYS A 136 2.96 -8.12 6.35
N ILE A 137 3.16 -7.01 7.05
CA ILE A 137 3.62 -5.75 6.46
C ILE A 137 4.99 -5.43 7.02
N LEU A 138 5.98 -5.30 6.15
CA LEU A 138 7.30 -4.78 6.49
C LEU A 138 7.39 -3.32 6.08
N LEU A 139 7.49 -2.44 7.06
CA LEU A 139 7.84 -1.04 6.88
C LEU A 139 9.36 -0.91 6.99
N LEU A 140 10.07 -1.05 5.88
CA LEU A 140 11.52 -1.02 5.82
C LEU A 140 12.01 0.45 5.80
N ASN A 141 12.49 0.94 6.96
CA ASN A 141 12.94 2.33 7.16
C ASN A 141 11.89 3.40 6.80
N VAL A 142 10.62 3.07 6.93
CA VAL A 142 9.50 4.00 6.82
C VAL A 142 8.52 3.80 7.96
N ARG A 143 7.59 4.73 8.12
CA ARG A 143 6.56 4.71 9.16
C ARG A 143 5.18 4.41 8.55
N ASN A 144 4.15 4.35 9.39
CA ASN A 144 2.79 4.03 8.95
C ASN A 144 2.19 5.02 7.95
N ASN A 145 2.73 6.23 7.82
CA ASN A 145 2.34 7.15 6.74
C ASN A 145 2.69 6.66 5.31
N ARG A 146 3.40 5.53 5.20
CA ARG A 146 3.66 4.83 3.92
C ARG A 146 2.95 3.49 3.82
N ASN A 147 2.12 3.14 4.80
CA ASN A 147 1.44 1.87 4.89
C ASN A 147 0.08 1.90 4.15
N SER A 148 0.05 1.44 2.91
CA SER A 148 -1.16 1.43 2.08
C SER A 148 -2.27 0.53 2.63
N MET A 149 -1.95 -0.47 3.47
CA MET A 149 -2.97 -1.32 4.09
C MET A 149 -3.86 -0.54 5.07
N LEU A 150 -3.40 0.60 5.59
CA LEU A 150 -4.24 1.50 6.39
C LEU A 150 -5.36 2.13 5.55
N HIS A 151 -5.08 2.44 4.29
CA HIS A 151 -6.13 2.90 3.38
C HIS A 151 -7.11 1.80 3.00
N TYR A 152 -6.65 0.54 2.91
CA TYR A 152 -7.57 -0.59 2.80
C TYR A 152 -8.52 -0.64 4.02
N ALA A 153 -7.99 -0.52 5.24
CA ALA A 153 -8.81 -0.52 6.46
C ALA A 153 -9.82 0.64 6.47
N GLU A 154 -9.41 1.83 6.02
CA GLU A 154 -10.28 3.00 5.84
C GLU A 154 -11.45 2.68 4.91
N ILE A 155 -11.18 2.15 3.72
CA ILE A 155 -12.21 1.79 2.74
C ILE A 155 -13.10 0.65 3.26
N ALA A 156 -12.50 -0.41 3.81
CA ALA A 156 -13.21 -1.57 4.34
C ALA A 156 -14.14 -1.23 5.52
N SER A 157 -13.86 -0.13 6.23
CA SER A 157 -14.72 0.38 7.31
C SER A 157 -16.03 1.01 6.81
N GLY A 158 -16.18 1.22 5.50
CA GLY A 158 -17.38 1.80 4.91
C GLY A 158 -17.56 3.29 5.19
N VAL A 159 -16.47 4.04 5.40
CA VAL A 159 -16.55 5.51 5.57
C VAL A 159 -17.19 6.18 4.35
N PRO A 160 -18.06 7.19 4.53
CA PRO A 160 -18.87 7.73 3.45
C PRO A 160 -18.16 8.77 2.59
N TYR A 161 -16.83 8.70 2.47
CA TYR A 161 -16.02 9.69 1.76
C TYR A 161 -14.99 9.12 0.78
N ASN A 162 -15.00 7.80 0.55
CA ASN A 162 -14.02 7.16 -0.34
C ASN A 162 -14.21 7.50 -1.82
N ASP A 163 -15.38 8.04 -2.18
CA ASP A 163 -15.68 8.56 -3.52
C ASP A 163 -15.12 9.96 -3.79
N ILE A 164 -14.58 10.64 -2.77
CA ILE A 164 -14.04 11.99 -2.89
C ILE A 164 -12.59 11.91 -3.42
N PRO A 165 -12.29 12.44 -4.63
CA PRO A 165 -10.93 12.44 -5.16
C PRO A 165 -9.97 13.23 -4.27
N PHE A 166 -8.68 12.94 -4.37
CA PHE A 166 -7.65 13.64 -3.59
C PHE A 166 -7.59 15.14 -3.93
N ARG A 167 -7.80 15.45 -5.21
CA ARG A 167 -8.04 16.83 -5.70
C ARG A 167 -9.17 16.79 -6.72
N GLU A 168 -10.03 17.79 -6.69
CA GLU A 168 -11.14 17.91 -7.63
C GLU A 168 -10.68 17.94 -9.10
N SER A 169 -9.49 18.54 -9.34
CA SER A 169 -8.88 18.61 -10.67
C SER A 169 -8.31 17.27 -11.19
N TRP A 170 -8.25 16.25 -10.36
CA TRP A 170 -7.72 14.95 -10.77
C TRP A 170 -8.75 14.13 -11.54
N GLY A 171 -8.29 13.48 -12.61
CA GLY A 171 -9.14 12.60 -13.39
C GLY A 171 -9.53 11.34 -12.64
N ARG A 172 -10.61 10.72 -13.11
CA ARG A 172 -11.11 9.45 -12.57
C ARG A 172 -10.94 8.29 -13.53
N ASN A 173 -10.35 8.53 -14.70
CA ASN A 173 -10.23 7.52 -15.74
C ASN A 173 -8.76 7.29 -16.10
N ALA A 174 -8.42 6.04 -16.37
CA ALA A 174 -7.19 5.66 -17.04
C ALA A 174 -7.51 4.76 -18.23
N ILE A 175 -6.66 4.79 -19.25
CA ILE A 175 -6.78 3.93 -20.43
C ILE A 175 -5.71 2.85 -20.33
N THR A 176 -6.11 1.60 -20.47
CA THR A 176 -5.15 0.48 -20.51
C THR A 176 -4.44 0.43 -21.86
N VAL A 177 -3.34 -0.30 -21.95
CA VAL A 177 -2.61 -0.56 -23.19
C VAL A 177 -3.48 -1.21 -24.28
N HIS A 178 -4.58 -1.87 -23.90
CA HIS A 178 -5.55 -2.45 -24.83
C HIS A 178 -6.69 -1.50 -25.21
N GLY A 179 -6.61 -0.23 -24.79
CA GLY A 179 -7.63 0.78 -25.09
C GLY A 179 -8.87 0.73 -24.20
N GLU A 180 -8.87 -0.10 -23.15
CA GLU A 180 -9.97 -0.17 -22.20
C GLU A 180 -9.92 1.03 -21.24
N MET A 181 -11.07 1.64 -21.00
CA MET A 181 -11.19 2.67 -19.98
C MET A 181 -11.47 2.05 -18.62
N LYS A 182 -10.64 2.37 -17.64
CA LYS A 182 -10.82 1.98 -16.23
C LYS A 182 -11.29 3.19 -15.44
N LEU A 183 -12.44 3.08 -14.79
CA LEU A 183 -12.93 4.09 -13.86
C LEU A 183 -12.32 3.88 -12.49
N ILE A 184 -11.86 4.95 -11.86
CA ILE A 184 -11.33 4.92 -10.50
C ILE A 184 -12.43 5.43 -9.57
N GLU A 185 -12.91 4.57 -8.71
CA GLU A 185 -14.05 4.82 -7.84
C GLU A 185 -13.68 5.08 -6.38
N GLU A 186 -12.49 4.62 -5.98
CA GLU A 186 -12.02 4.72 -4.60
C GLU A 186 -10.78 5.60 -4.51
N PHE A 187 -10.81 6.53 -3.58
CA PHE A 187 -9.73 7.47 -3.34
C PHE A 187 -9.37 7.46 -1.85
N PRO A 188 -8.17 7.04 -1.49
CA PRO A 188 -7.72 7.12 -0.10
C PRO A 188 -7.61 8.57 0.35
N ALA A 189 -7.72 8.77 1.66
CA ALA A 189 -7.42 10.06 2.28
C ALA A 189 -5.89 10.31 2.32
N CYS A 190 -5.51 11.41 2.95
CA CYS A 190 -4.11 11.73 3.22
C CYS A 190 -3.55 10.81 4.34
N SER A 191 -2.31 10.36 4.18
CA SER A 191 -1.65 9.47 5.15
C SER A 191 -0.69 10.19 6.12
N GLU A 192 -0.60 11.51 6.09
CA GLU A 192 0.42 12.27 6.84
C GLU A 192 0.42 12.00 8.34
N GLU A 193 -0.75 11.89 8.96
CA GLU A 193 -0.87 11.64 10.39
C GLU A 193 -0.90 10.15 10.77
N PHE A 194 -0.77 9.22 9.85
CA PHE A 194 -0.74 7.79 10.19
C PHE A 194 0.44 7.40 11.06
N ILE A 195 1.46 8.25 11.15
CA ILE A 195 2.59 8.09 12.10
C ILE A 195 2.10 7.95 13.54
N LYS A 196 0.97 8.55 13.92
CA LYS A 196 0.38 8.42 15.26
C LYS A 196 0.04 6.98 15.64
N PHE A 197 -0.10 6.09 14.67
CA PHE A 197 -0.38 4.69 14.91
C PHE A 197 0.85 3.84 15.24
N ASP A 198 2.08 4.33 15.03
CA ASP A 198 3.30 3.53 15.22
C ASP A 198 3.41 3.01 16.66
N ASP A 199 3.37 3.92 17.66
CA ASP A 199 3.46 3.54 19.07
C ASP A 199 2.22 2.76 19.52
N LEU A 200 1.06 3.06 18.94
CA LEU A 200 -0.18 2.38 19.26
C LEU A 200 -0.13 0.91 18.84
N PHE A 201 0.36 0.61 17.63
CA PHE A 201 0.48 -0.75 17.13
C PHE A 201 1.50 -1.58 17.92
N LEU A 202 2.59 -0.95 18.38
CA LEU A 202 3.55 -1.59 19.28
C LEU A 202 2.90 -1.93 20.62
N LYS A 203 2.15 -1.00 21.22
CA LYS A 203 1.45 -1.22 22.50
C LYS A 203 0.37 -2.31 22.40
N GLN A 204 -0.29 -2.42 21.26
CA GLN A 204 -1.29 -3.47 21.01
C GLN A 204 -0.66 -4.85 20.73
N GLY A 205 0.65 -4.93 20.52
CA GLY A 205 1.40 -6.18 20.36
C GLY A 205 1.32 -6.81 18.97
N PHE A 206 0.71 -6.17 17.97
CA PHE A 206 0.66 -6.70 16.60
C PHE A 206 1.70 -6.07 15.66
N ALA A 207 2.53 -5.16 16.18
CA ALA A 207 3.72 -4.65 15.51
C ALA A 207 4.99 -4.93 16.33
N ARG A 208 6.11 -5.13 15.64
CA ARG A 208 7.45 -5.27 16.24
C ARG A 208 8.38 -4.22 15.67
N ASP A 209 9.10 -3.50 16.51
CA ASP A 209 10.18 -2.59 16.12
C ASP A 209 11.48 -3.38 15.86
N LEU A 210 12.02 -3.21 14.68
CA LEU A 210 13.25 -3.86 14.22
C LEU A 210 14.43 -2.86 14.10
N GLY A 211 14.38 -1.76 14.82
CA GLY A 211 15.40 -0.71 14.78
C GLY A 211 15.11 0.35 13.72
N GLY A 212 13.90 0.91 13.73
CA GLY A 212 13.43 1.91 12.76
C GLY A 212 12.74 1.30 11.52
N SER A 213 12.63 -0.01 11.47
CA SER A 213 11.73 -0.76 10.58
C SER A 213 10.67 -1.46 11.42
N PHE A 214 9.49 -1.73 10.86
CA PHE A 214 8.41 -2.38 11.60
C PHE A 214 7.91 -3.60 10.84
N LEU A 215 7.67 -4.68 11.58
CA LEU A 215 6.93 -5.83 11.05
C LEU A 215 5.58 -5.90 11.74
N ILE A 216 4.50 -5.86 10.95
CA ILE A 216 3.13 -5.69 11.43
C ILE A 216 2.27 -6.86 10.97
N ASP A 217 1.41 -7.39 11.84
CA ASP A 217 0.35 -8.29 11.46
C ASP A 217 -0.77 -7.51 10.76
N ALA A 218 -0.97 -7.78 9.47
CA ALA A 218 -1.92 -7.01 8.67
C ALA A 218 -3.37 -7.21 9.15
N ARG A 219 -3.76 -8.44 9.54
CA ARG A 219 -5.12 -8.73 9.99
C ARG A 219 -5.43 -8.02 11.30
N ALA A 220 -4.58 -8.20 12.31
CA ALA A 220 -4.77 -7.56 13.60
C ALA A 220 -4.81 -6.02 13.49
N MET A 221 -3.94 -5.45 12.64
CA MET A 221 -3.93 -4.01 12.37
C MET A 221 -5.24 -3.54 11.72
N VAL A 222 -5.71 -4.23 10.68
CA VAL A 222 -6.94 -3.86 9.95
C VAL A 222 -8.14 -3.94 10.88
N ASP A 223 -8.29 -5.05 11.62
CA ASP A 223 -9.41 -5.24 12.54
C ASP A 223 -9.42 -4.17 13.64
N PHE A 224 -8.25 -3.82 14.16
CA PHE A 224 -8.09 -2.75 15.14
C PHE A 224 -8.51 -1.38 14.56
N ILE A 225 -7.98 -1.00 13.39
CA ILE A 225 -8.29 0.29 12.75
C ILE A 225 -9.77 0.38 12.37
N CYS A 226 -10.37 -0.68 11.85
CA CYS A 226 -11.82 -0.71 11.59
C CYS A 226 -12.64 -0.49 12.86
N GLY A 227 -12.19 -1.03 13.99
CA GLY A 227 -12.80 -0.77 15.30
C GLY A 227 -12.66 0.68 15.76
N GLU A 228 -11.50 1.29 15.56
CA GLU A 228 -11.26 2.70 15.92
C GLU A 228 -12.03 3.69 15.04
N ILE A 229 -12.14 3.43 13.73
CA ILE A 229 -12.95 4.25 12.81
C ILE A 229 -14.43 4.25 13.21
N LYS A 230 -14.97 3.12 13.68
CA LYS A 230 -16.37 3.08 14.18
C LYS A 230 -16.60 3.96 15.40
N LYS A 231 -15.58 4.13 16.25
CA LYS A 231 -15.64 4.98 17.45
C LYS A 231 -15.39 6.45 17.10
N GLN A 232 -14.46 6.70 16.18
CA GLN A 232 -14.05 8.02 15.73
C GLN A 232 -13.91 8.03 14.20
N PRO A 233 -14.96 8.35 13.44
CA PRO A 233 -14.98 8.26 11.98
C PRO A 233 -13.95 9.11 11.25
N ASP A 234 -13.42 10.16 11.87
CA ASP A 234 -12.40 11.04 11.32
C ASP A 234 -10.97 10.69 11.77
N ILE A 235 -10.77 9.58 12.48
CA ILE A 235 -9.44 9.20 13.03
C ILE A 235 -8.35 9.07 11.96
N MET A 236 -8.72 8.74 10.72
CA MET A 236 -7.78 8.61 9.60
C MET A 236 -7.43 9.96 8.96
N LEU A 237 -8.15 11.03 9.27
CA LEU A 237 -7.99 12.33 8.64
C LEU A 237 -6.98 13.21 9.39
N CYS A 238 -6.07 13.87 8.67
CA CYS A 238 -5.13 14.79 9.29
C CYS A 238 -5.82 16.09 9.77
N HIS A 239 -5.21 16.75 10.75
CA HIS A 239 -5.73 18.00 11.34
C HIS A 239 -5.24 19.27 10.62
N ASN A 240 -4.44 19.12 9.56
CA ASN A 240 -3.94 20.27 8.80
C ASN A 240 -5.10 20.96 8.04
N PRO A 241 -5.46 22.23 8.39
CA PRO A 241 -6.56 22.95 7.75
C PRO A 241 -6.30 23.28 6.27
N LYS A 242 -5.07 23.14 5.81
CA LYS A 242 -4.69 23.32 4.40
C LYS A 242 -4.71 22.00 3.61
N CYS A 243 -5.00 20.90 4.25
CA CYS A 243 -5.13 19.61 3.59
C CYS A 243 -6.54 19.48 2.99
N GLU A 244 -6.71 19.92 1.77
CA GLU A 244 -7.99 19.89 1.05
C GLU A 244 -8.70 18.51 1.13
N PRO A 245 -8.02 17.37 0.85
CA PRO A 245 -8.69 16.09 0.91
C PRO A 245 -9.27 15.75 2.29
N CYS A 246 -8.58 16.09 3.38
CA CYS A 246 -9.07 15.82 4.74
C CYS A 246 -10.17 16.79 5.15
N VAL A 247 -10.10 18.04 4.73
CA VAL A 247 -11.15 19.05 4.97
C VAL A 247 -12.46 18.62 4.31
N LEU A 248 -12.42 18.22 3.03
CA LEU A 248 -13.62 17.78 2.29
C LEU A 248 -14.25 16.53 2.92
N ARG A 249 -13.42 15.55 3.33
CA ARG A 249 -13.90 14.32 3.97
C ARG A 249 -14.51 14.58 5.34
N ARG A 250 -13.92 15.45 6.14
CA ARG A 250 -14.47 15.84 7.44
C ARG A 250 -15.81 16.57 7.27
N LYS A 251 -15.92 17.45 6.27
CA LYS A 251 -17.20 18.08 5.92
C LYS A 251 -18.27 17.03 5.56
N ARG A 252 -17.92 16.01 4.77
CA ARG A 252 -18.84 14.91 4.43
C ARG A 252 -19.30 14.14 5.69
N LEU A 253 -18.41 13.90 6.65
CA LEU A 253 -18.78 13.27 7.92
C LEU A 253 -19.75 14.13 8.73
N GLN A 254 -19.52 15.44 8.79
CA GLN A 254 -20.45 16.40 9.43
C GLN A 254 -21.82 16.42 8.77
N GLU A 255 -21.88 16.48 7.43
CA GLU A 255 -23.13 16.43 6.66
C GLU A 255 -23.92 15.14 6.89
N LYS A 256 -23.24 14.05 7.23
CA LYS A 256 -23.85 12.76 7.59
C LYS A 256 -24.16 12.60 9.07
N GLY A 257 -23.82 13.58 9.91
CA GLY A 257 -24.02 13.52 11.36
C GLY A 257 -23.17 12.46 12.08
N LEU A 258 -21.98 12.17 11.53
CA LEU A 258 -21.07 11.16 12.08
C LEU A 258 -19.99 11.76 12.98
N ILE A 259 -19.78 13.06 12.89
CA ILE A 259 -18.92 13.87 13.79
C ILE A 259 -19.54 15.24 14.03
#